data_cc0a5de27ec78a2c1ea6c9720bc5c13c
#
_entry.id   cc0a5de27ec78a2c1ea6c9720bc5c13c
#
_cell.length_a   1.000
_cell.length_b   1.000
_cell.length_c   1.000
_cell.angle_alpha   90.00
_cell.angle_beta   90.00
_cell.angle_gamma   90.00
#
_symmetry.space_group_name_H-M   'P 1'
#
loop_
_entity.id
_entity.type
_entity.pdbx_description
1 polymer ?
#
loop_
_entity_poly.entity_id
_entity_poly.type
_entity_poly.pdbx_seq_one_letter_code
_entity_poly.pdbx_strand_id
1 'polypeptide(L)'
;MIWGTFNVCAQELNEYKYVIVPEEFDFSKEENQYQLNALTKFLFEKFGFETLMRREVKPLDLQGKPCLGLTTSVKDNSGLFVTKLVVQLEDCSGNIVFQTKEGRSRLKDFKEAYHEALRNAFSDIQDLNYQYEPEKRETSPEMNTELAQTRPKTQAVEASQDRKVTAAETEVPAGKPMDFENSAKELDFEKEGITYFLEKSDSGYSFFQQNSEEPFAVLAKSGGKDSFIYKSLTHQGIAYFDQEGNLVVEYLDATNKPVTLVYIARANQ
;
A
#
# COMPACT_ATOMS: atom_id res chain seq x y z
N MET A 1 -25.42 -25.24 -28.62
CA MET A 1 -24.83 -23.91 -28.34
C MET A 1 -24.28 -23.98 -26.93
N ILE A 2 -22.96 -24.11 -26.80
CA ILE A 2 -22.28 -24.25 -25.50
C ILE A 2 -21.71 -22.87 -25.19
N TRP A 3 -22.30 -22.21 -24.20
CA TRP A 3 -21.73 -21.00 -23.62
C TRP A 3 -20.61 -21.42 -22.67
N GLY A 4 -19.39 -21.34 -23.16
CA GLY A 4 -18.19 -21.47 -22.33
C GLY A 4 -18.02 -20.20 -21.52
N THR A 5 -18.16 -20.32 -20.22
CA THR A 5 -17.90 -19.24 -19.25
C THR A 5 -16.38 -19.03 -19.13
N PHE A 6 -15.91 -17.89 -19.60
CA PHE A 6 -14.55 -17.38 -19.35
C PHE A 6 -14.44 -16.91 -17.88
N ASN A 7 -14.28 -17.83 -16.93
CA ASN A 7 -14.00 -17.52 -15.53
C ASN A 7 -12.65 -18.08 -15.05
N VAL A 8 -11.73 -18.41 -15.96
CA VAL A 8 -10.48 -19.11 -15.60
C VAL A 8 -9.42 -18.16 -15.01
N CYS A 9 -9.38 -16.89 -15.39
CA CYS A 9 -8.29 -15.99 -15.01
C CYS A 9 -8.31 -15.48 -13.55
N ALA A 10 -9.50 -15.29 -12.96
CA ALA A 10 -9.61 -14.74 -11.61
C ALA A 10 -9.20 -15.75 -10.52
N GLN A 11 -9.43 -17.04 -10.74
CA GLN A 11 -9.09 -18.09 -9.78
C GLN A 11 -7.58 -18.36 -9.68
N GLU A 12 -6.82 -18.13 -10.76
CA GLU A 12 -5.38 -18.35 -10.77
C GLU A 12 -4.63 -17.28 -9.94
N LEU A 13 -5.14 -16.01 -9.88
CA LEU A 13 -4.50 -14.96 -9.10
C LEU A 13 -4.64 -15.11 -7.60
N ASN A 14 -5.69 -15.80 -7.12
CA ASN A 14 -5.91 -16.04 -5.69
C ASN A 14 -4.85 -16.98 -5.06
N GLU A 15 -4.05 -17.67 -5.87
CA GLU A 15 -2.94 -18.49 -5.40
C GLU A 15 -1.69 -17.68 -5.02
N TYR A 16 -1.59 -16.44 -5.48
CA TYR A 16 -0.46 -15.55 -5.22
C TYR A 16 -0.79 -14.59 -4.08
N LYS A 17 0.05 -14.57 -3.06
CA LYS A 17 -0.14 -13.74 -1.87
C LYS A 17 0.35 -12.31 -2.06
N TYR A 18 1.47 -12.15 -2.77
CA TYR A 18 2.19 -10.89 -2.85
C TYR A 18 2.21 -10.32 -4.27
N VAL A 19 2.19 -8.99 -4.36
CA VAL A 19 2.54 -8.28 -5.59
C VAL A 19 3.79 -7.43 -5.34
N ILE A 20 4.80 -7.58 -6.18
CA ILE A 20 6.07 -6.88 -6.10
C ILE A 20 6.09 -5.79 -7.18
N VAL A 21 6.16 -4.52 -6.74
CA VAL A 21 6.22 -3.35 -7.61
C VAL A 21 7.67 -2.90 -7.76
N PRO A 22 8.20 -2.70 -8.97
CA PRO A 22 9.54 -2.15 -9.16
C PRO A 22 9.58 -0.68 -8.77
N GLU A 23 10.75 -0.14 -8.48
CA GLU A 23 10.97 1.28 -8.21
C GLU A 23 10.86 2.14 -9.47
N GLU A 24 11.05 1.54 -10.63
CA GLU A 24 11.02 2.17 -11.94
C GLU A 24 10.37 1.25 -12.96
N PHE A 25 9.52 1.80 -13.86
CA PHE A 25 8.99 1.08 -15.00
C PHE A 25 9.88 1.29 -16.23
N ASP A 26 9.88 0.35 -17.17
CA ASP A 26 10.77 0.35 -18.35
C ASP A 26 10.70 1.63 -19.21
N PHE A 27 9.55 2.31 -19.21
CA PHE A 27 9.35 3.56 -19.96
C PHE A 27 9.70 4.83 -19.18
N SER A 28 9.92 4.70 -17.87
CA SER A 28 10.26 5.82 -16.98
C SER A 28 11.70 6.25 -17.20
N LYS A 29 12.01 7.52 -16.87
CA LYS A 29 13.36 8.09 -16.94
C LYS A 29 14.03 8.17 -15.57
N GLU A 30 13.27 7.97 -14.50
CA GLU A 30 13.69 8.04 -13.11
C GLU A 30 12.78 7.17 -12.23
N GLU A 31 13.28 6.81 -11.06
CA GLU A 31 12.53 6.05 -10.07
C GLU A 31 11.25 6.81 -9.68
N ASN A 32 10.15 6.07 -9.62
CA ASN A 32 8.83 6.57 -9.22
C ASN A 32 8.39 7.85 -9.99
N GLN A 33 8.75 7.93 -11.28
CA GLN A 33 8.39 9.06 -12.13
C GLN A 33 6.87 9.28 -12.09
N TYR A 34 6.45 10.53 -11.94
CA TYR A 34 5.03 10.90 -11.72
C TYR A 34 4.34 10.17 -10.57
N GLN A 35 5.10 9.58 -9.63
CA GLN A 35 4.57 8.75 -8.53
C GLN A 35 3.80 7.49 -9.00
N LEU A 36 4.09 6.99 -10.19
CA LEU A 36 3.37 5.86 -10.78
C LEU A 36 3.60 4.55 -10.04
N ASN A 37 4.83 4.28 -9.61
CA ASN A 37 5.15 3.05 -8.88
C ASN A 37 4.48 3.03 -7.50
N ALA A 38 4.49 4.18 -6.81
CA ALA A 38 3.77 4.35 -5.54
C ALA A 38 2.25 4.23 -5.73
N LEU A 39 1.69 4.82 -6.79
CA LEU A 39 0.27 4.69 -7.12
C LEU A 39 -0.10 3.24 -7.46
N THR A 40 0.76 2.54 -8.20
CA THR A 40 0.56 1.11 -8.52
C THR A 40 0.51 0.27 -7.24
N LYS A 41 1.46 0.47 -6.31
CA LYS A 41 1.46 -0.20 -4.99
C LYS A 41 0.16 0.08 -4.24
N PHE A 42 -0.23 1.34 -4.12
CA PHE A 42 -1.46 1.75 -3.45
C PHE A 42 -2.71 1.09 -4.05
N LEU A 43 -2.83 1.06 -5.38
CA LEU A 43 -3.99 0.48 -6.06
C LEU A 43 -4.08 -1.03 -5.83
N PHE A 44 -2.97 -1.77 -5.84
CA PHE A 44 -2.97 -3.18 -5.48
C PHE A 44 -3.39 -3.40 -4.02
N GLU A 45 -2.87 -2.59 -3.08
CA GLU A 45 -3.26 -2.65 -1.67
C GLU A 45 -4.76 -2.34 -1.48
N LYS A 46 -5.28 -1.34 -2.19
CA LYS A 46 -6.71 -0.98 -2.20
C LYS A 46 -7.60 -2.14 -2.65
N PHE A 47 -7.12 -2.97 -3.57
CA PHE A 47 -7.86 -4.13 -4.07
C PHE A 47 -7.50 -5.46 -3.38
N GLY A 48 -6.88 -5.38 -2.21
CA GLY A 48 -6.72 -6.52 -1.30
C GLY A 48 -5.42 -7.31 -1.43
N PHE A 49 -4.49 -6.90 -2.28
CA PHE A 49 -3.18 -7.56 -2.41
C PHE A 49 -2.21 -7.13 -1.32
N GLU A 50 -1.43 -8.05 -0.77
CA GLU A 50 -0.23 -7.68 0.00
C GLU A 50 0.87 -7.22 -0.97
N THR A 51 1.23 -5.92 -0.92
CA THR A 51 2.10 -5.32 -1.94
C THR A 51 3.40 -4.82 -1.35
N LEU A 52 4.51 -5.10 -2.03
CA LEU A 52 5.87 -4.74 -1.63
C LEU A 52 6.56 -3.99 -2.78
N MET A 53 7.41 -3.01 -2.44
CA MET A 53 8.40 -2.54 -3.42
C MET A 53 9.51 -3.60 -3.57
N ARG A 54 10.13 -3.68 -4.73
CA ARG A 54 11.16 -4.69 -5.02
C ARG A 54 12.33 -4.66 -4.03
N ARG A 55 12.71 -3.46 -3.55
CA ARG A 55 13.81 -3.26 -2.58
C ARG A 55 13.37 -3.40 -1.12
N GLU A 56 12.07 -3.48 -0.82
CA GLU A 56 11.60 -3.73 0.55
C GLU A 56 12.03 -5.12 1.04
N VAL A 57 12.20 -5.24 2.36
CA VAL A 57 12.51 -6.53 2.99
C VAL A 57 11.36 -7.49 2.77
N LYS A 58 11.63 -8.60 2.10
CA LYS A 58 10.61 -9.61 1.80
C LYS A 58 10.24 -10.39 3.06
N PRO A 59 8.94 -10.68 3.29
CA PRO A 59 8.48 -11.59 4.33
C PRO A 59 9.14 -12.98 4.23
N LEU A 60 9.28 -13.69 5.36
CA LEU A 60 9.99 -14.96 5.43
C LEU A 60 9.37 -16.04 4.54
N ASP A 61 8.04 -16.08 4.43
CA ASP A 61 7.32 -17.00 3.55
C ASP A 61 7.61 -16.73 2.07
N LEU A 62 7.70 -15.46 1.66
CA LEU A 62 8.09 -15.08 0.31
C LEU A 62 9.56 -15.36 0.02
N GLN A 63 10.47 -15.22 1.03
CA GLN A 63 11.87 -15.61 0.89
C GLN A 63 12.03 -17.12 0.66
N GLY A 64 11.25 -17.92 1.39
CA GLY A 64 11.26 -19.38 1.27
C GLY A 64 10.54 -19.90 0.03
N LYS A 65 9.51 -19.19 -0.44
CA LYS A 65 8.68 -19.58 -1.60
C LYS A 65 8.52 -18.36 -2.54
N PRO A 66 9.50 -18.03 -3.39
CA PRO A 66 9.44 -16.84 -4.26
C PRO A 66 8.22 -16.80 -5.18
N CYS A 67 7.69 -17.97 -5.54
CA CYS A 67 6.51 -18.10 -6.38
C CYS A 67 5.18 -17.73 -5.68
N LEU A 68 5.19 -17.37 -4.40
CA LEU A 68 4.04 -16.73 -3.74
C LEU A 68 3.83 -15.28 -4.20
N GLY A 69 4.82 -14.70 -4.87
CA GLY A 69 4.77 -13.32 -5.36
C GLY A 69 4.62 -13.22 -6.87
N LEU A 70 3.86 -12.22 -7.30
CA LEU A 70 3.80 -11.75 -8.67
C LEU A 70 4.68 -10.50 -8.81
N THR A 71 5.37 -10.37 -9.91
CA THR A 71 6.04 -9.11 -10.28
C THR A 71 5.11 -8.31 -11.18
N THR A 72 4.89 -7.04 -10.87
CA THR A 72 4.10 -6.17 -11.74
C THR A 72 4.99 -5.40 -12.70
N SER A 73 4.53 -5.23 -13.93
CA SER A 73 5.07 -4.29 -14.89
C SER A 73 3.92 -3.43 -15.46
N VAL A 74 4.24 -2.21 -15.86
CA VAL A 74 3.32 -1.33 -16.56
C VAL A 74 3.92 -1.05 -17.94
N LYS A 75 3.13 -1.24 -18.99
CA LYS A 75 3.53 -0.95 -20.37
C LYS A 75 2.87 0.33 -20.83
N ASP A 76 3.66 1.20 -21.44
CA ASP A 76 3.19 2.44 -22.04
C ASP A 76 2.97 2.25 -23.55
N ASN A 77 1.70 2.27 -23.94
CA ASN A 77 1.22 2.17 -25.33
C ASN A 77 0.70 3.53 -25.83
N SER A 78 1.15 4.63 -25.22
CA SER A 78 0.66 5.99 -25.49
C SER A 78 0.91 6.42 -26.93
N GLY A 79 0.01 7.24 -27.43
CA GLY A 79 0.13 7.94 -28.71
C GLY A 79 0.26 9.45 -28.52
N LEU A 80 0.21 10.20 -29.62
CA LEU A 80 0.44 11.66 -29.60
C LEU A 80 -0.60 12.45 -28.75
N PHE A 81 -1.81 11.93 -28.59
CA PHE A 81 -2.93 12.65 -27.94
C PHE A 81 -3.64 11.84 -26.85
N VAL A 82 -3.17 10.64 -26.57
CA VAL A 82 -3.81 9.72 -25.62
C VAL A 82 -2.73 8.95 -24.89
N THR A 83 -2.73 9.06 -23.58
CA THR A 83 -1.93 8.20 -22.70
C THR A 83 -2.65 6.86 -22.55
N LYS A 84 -1.91 5.75 -22.71
CA LYS A 84 -2.44 4.39 -22.65
C LYS A 84 -1.50 3.51 -21.84
N LEU A 85 -2.00 2.93 -20.76
CA LEU A 85 -1.24 2.04 -19.91
C LEU A 85 -1.89 0.66 -19.82
N VAL A 86 -1.05 -0.36 -19.71
CA VAL A 86 -1.44 -1.74 -19.47
C VAL A 86 -0.66 -2.27 -18.28
N VAL A 87 -1.35 -2.84 -17.31
CA VAL A 87 -0.71 -3.49 -16.16
C VAL A 87 -0.59 -4.98 -16.43
N GLN A 88 0.60 -5.54 -16.21
CA GLN A 88 0.89 -6.96 -16.33
C GLN A 88 1.37 -7.51 -15.00
N LEU A 89 0.96 -8.74 -14.68
CA LEU A 89 1.44 -9.52 -13.55
C LEU A 89 2.15 -10.76 -14.07
N GLU A 90 3.39 -10.95 -13.63
CA GLU A 90 4.28 -12.04 -14.03
C GLU A 90 4.57 -12.94 -12.84
N ASP A 91 4.56 -14.25 -13.06
CA ASP A 91 4.93 -15.25 -12.05
C ASP A 91 6.45 -15.29 -11.82
N CYS A 92 6.90 -16.17 -10.91
CA CYS A 92 8.32 -16.37 -10.61
C CYS A 92 9.12 -16.97 -11.77
N SER A 93 8.47 -17.47 -12.83
CA SER A 93 9.10 -18.01 -14.05
C SER A 93 9.12 -16.96 -15.17
N GLY A 94 8.55 -15.77 -14.95
CA GLY A 94 8.44 -14.70 -15.93
C GLY A 94 7.27 -14.85 -16.91
N ASN A 95 6.31 -15.74 -16.62
CA ASN A 95 5.12 -15.86 -17.44
C ASN A 95 4.10 -14.81 -17.03
N ILE A 96 3.45 -14.17 -18.00
CA ILE A 96 2.35 -13.25 -17.74
C ILE A 96 1.12 -14.08 -17.35
N VAL A 97 0.70 -13.99 -16.08
CA VAL A 97 -0.49 -14.67 -15.55
C VAL A 97 -1.73 -13.80 -15.61
N PHE A 98 -1.55 -12.49 -15.69
CA PHE A 98 -2.65 -11.55 -15.85
C PHE A 98 -2.23 -10.28 -16.59
N GLN A 99 -3.14 -9.72 -17.38
CA GLN A 99 -2.95 -8.46 -18.07
C GLN A 99 -4.28 -7.70 -18.13
N THR A 100 -4.24 -6.42 -17.77
CA THR A 100 -5.42 -5.54 -17.90
C THR A 100 -5.68 -5.14 -19.33
N LYS A 101 -6.89 -4.63 -19.59
CA LYS A 101 -7.13 -3.81 -20.78
C LYS A 101 -6.35 -2.51 -20.72
N GLU A 102 -6.27 -1.80 -21.84
CA GLU A 102 -5.67 -0.47 -21.88
C GLU A 102 -6.51 0.53 -21.08
N GLY A 103 -5.96 1.04 -19.98
CA GLY A 103 -6.47 2.25 -19.35
C GLY A 103 -6.03 3.48 -20.16
N ARG A 104 -6.91 4.45 -20.33
CA ARG A 104 -6.71 5.58 -21.25
C ARG A 104 -7.00 6.91 -20.59
N SER A 105 -6.21 7.93 -20.96
CA SER A 105 -6.44 9.33 -20.59
C SER A 105 -6.19 10.26 -21.77
N ARG A 106 -6.89 11.39 -21.76
CA ARG A 106 -6.70 12.50 -22.71
C ARG A 106 -6.33 13.81 -22.02
N LEU A 107 -5.99 13.75 -20.76
CA LEU A 107 -5.53 14.91 -20.02
C LEU A 107 -4.23 15.45 -20.62
N LYS A 108 -4.01 16.76 -20.51
CA LYS A 108 -2.84 17.43 -21.09
C LYS A 108 -1.63 17.38 -20.16
N ASP A 109 -1.87 17.40 -18.84
CA ASP A 109 -0.81 17.23 -17.85
C ASP A 109 -0.36 15.78 -17.83
N PHE A 110 0.94 15.56 -17.94
CA PHE A 110 1.49 14.21 -18.01
C PHE A 110 1.24 13.41 -16.74
N LYS A 111 1.45 14.00 -15.55
CA LYS A 111 1.24 13.30 -14.29
C LYS A 111 -0.22 12.87 -14.15
N GLU A 112 -1.14 13.79 -14.37
CA GLU A 112 -2.58 13.53 -14.28
C GLU A 112 -3.02 12.50 -15.33
N ALA A 113 -2.52 12.61 -16.58
CA ALA A 113 -2.83 11.68 -17.65
C ALA A 113 -2.37 10.25 -17.34
N TYR A 114 -1.16 10.09 -16.82
CA TYR A 114 -0.64 8.79 -16.41
C TYR A 114 -1.41 8.22 -15.22
N HIS A 115 -1.76 9.05 -14.23
CA HIS A 115 -2.57 8.64 -13.08
C HIS A 115 -3.96 8.16 -13.49
N GLU A 116 -4.66 8.91 -14.34
CA GLU A 116 -5.98 8.53 -14.85
C GLU A 116 -5.90 7.24 -15.67
N ALA A 117 -4.96 7.15 -16.61
CA ALA A 117 -4.77 5.96 -17.43
C ALA A 117 -4.47 4.72 -16.56
N LEU A 118 -3.63 4.86 -15.53
CA LEU A 118 -3.32 3.76 -14.61
C LEU A 118 -4.57 3.33 -13.82
N ARG A 119 -5.34 4.25 -13.25
CA ARG A 119 -6.59 3.93 -12.54
C ARG A 119 -7.60 3.25 -13.44
N ASN A 120 -7.73 3.72 -14.68
CA ASN A 120 -8.62 3.09 -15.66
C ASN A 120 -8.19 1.67 -16.03
N ALA A 121 -6.88 1.37 -16.08
CA ALA A 121 -6.39 0.01 -16.25
C ALA A 121 -6.71 -0.88 -15.03
N PHE A 122 -6.64 -0.32 -13.82
CA PHE A 122 -6.91 -1.05 -12.58
C PHE A 122 -8.39 -1.43 -12.39
N SER A 123 -9.33 -0.92 -13.19
CA SER A 123 -10.73 -1.36 -13.16
C SER A 123 -10.87 -2.87 -13.38
N ASP A 124 -10.05 -3.45 -14.26
CA ASP A 124 -10.07 -4.91 -14.49
C ASP A 124 -9.59 -5.70 -13.26
N ILE A 125 -8.64 -5.13 -12.47
CA ILE A 125 -8.14 -5.74 -11.23
C ILE A 125 -9.20 -5.64 -10.12
N GLN A 126 -9.90 -4.53 -10.04
CA GLN A 126 -11.03 -4.36 -9.11
C GLN A 126 -12.12 -5.40 -9.34
N ASP A 127 -12.43 -5.69 -10.60
CA ASP A 127 -13.49 -6.66 -10.97
C ASP A 127 -13.14 -8.11 -10.61
N LEU A 128 -11.85 -8.41 -10.33
CA LEU A 128 -11.40 -9.75 -9.92
C LEU A 128 -11.89 -10.15 -8.53
N ASN A 129 -12.21 -9.17 -7.66
CA ASN A 129 -12.55 -9.41 -6.25
C ASN A 129 -11.54 -10.36 -5.57
N TYR A 130 -10.26 -10.06 -5.74
CA TYR A 130 -9.15 -10.88 -5.29
C TYR A 130 -9.26 -11.21 -3.79
N GLN A 131 -9.02 -12.50 -3.47
CA GLN A 131 -8.86 -13.00 -2.10
C GLN A 131 -7.79 -14.10 -2.13
N TYR A 132 -6.77 -13.97 -1.29
CA TYR A 132 -5.73 -14.98 -1.20
C TYR A 132 -6.29 -16.33 -0.69
N GLU A 133 -6.11 -17.41 -1.45
CA GLU A 133 -6.55 -18.77 -1.14
C GLU A 133 -5.36 -19.73 -1.18
N PRO A 134 -4.67 -20.00 -0.04
CA PRO A 134 -3.44 -20.81 -0.02
C PRO A 134 -3.61 -22.27 -0.41
N GLU A 135 -4.82 -22.84 -0.27
CA GLU A 135 -5.05 -24.29 -0.38
C GLU A 135 -4.98 -24.86 -1.79
N LYS A 136 -5.05 -24.02 -2.84
CA LYS A 136 -5.05 -24.53 -4.23
C LYS A 136 -3.65 -24.88 -4.76
N ARG A 137 -2.59 -24.45 -4.10
CA ARG A 137 -1.20 -24.63 -4.58
C ARG A 137 -0.54 -25.92 -4.15
N GLU A 138 -1.11 -26.68 -3.21
CA GLU A 138 -0.51 -27.92 -2.68
C GLU A 138 -0.82 -29.19 -3.49
N THR A 139 -1.59 -29.09 -4.57
CA THR A 139 -1.99 -30.26 -5.38
C THR A 139 -1.21 -30.47 -6.69
N SER A 140 -0.02 -29.89 -6.83
CA SER A 140 0.90 -30.33 -7.91
C SER A 140 1.73 -31.49 -7.37
N PRO A 141 1.77 -32.65 -8.02
CA PRO A 141 2.44 -33.83 -7.48
C PRO A 141 3.95 -33.71 -7.55
N GLU A 142 4.55 -33.24 -6.45
CA GLU A 142 5.97 -33.44 -6.25
C GLU A 142 6.23 -34.85 -5.80
N MET A 143 7.06 -35.49 -6.58
CA MET A 143 7.61 -36.82 -6.49
C MET A 143 8.14 -37.12 -5.08
N ASN A 144 7.51 -38.10 -4.42
CA ASN A 144 7.98 -38.71 -3.19
C ASN A 144 9.45 -39.14 -3.31
N THR A 145 10.28 -38.59 -2.42
CA THR A 145 11.48 -39.28 -2.00
C THR A 145 11.46 -39.36 -0.48
N GLU A 146 11.06 -40.51 -0.05
CA GLU A 146 11.10 -41.04 1.31
C GLU A 146 12.56 -41.12 1.78
N LEU A 147 12.90 -40.48 2.88
CA LEU A 147 14.00 -40.93 3.74
C LEU A 147 13.71 -40.58 5.20
N ALA A 148 13.71 -41.67 5.94
CA ALA A 148 13.28 -41.81 7.33
C ALA A 148 14.19 -41.12 8.37
N GLN A 149 13.51 -40.72 9.46
CA GLN A 149 13.88 -40.84 10.90
C GLN A 149 15.35 -40.56 11.31
N THR A 150 15.56 -39.57 12.17
CA THR A 150 15.99 -39.81 13.55
C THR A 150 15.94 -38.52 14.39
N ARG A 151 15.16 -38.54 15.47
CA ARG A 151 15.33 -37.63 16.61
C ARG A 151 16.53 -38.07 17.45
N PRO A 152 17.19 -37.13 18.15
CA PRO A 152 17.07 -37.19 19.59
C PRO A 152 16.77 -35.84 20.29
N LYS A 153 16.06 -36.00 21.36
CA LYS A 153 15.65 -35.07 22.38
C LYS A 153 16.85 -34.81 23.33
N THR A 154 17.17 -33.55 23.67
CA THR A 154 17.78 -33.25 24.96
C THR A 154 17.66 -31.76 25.30
N GLN A 155 16.90 -31.51 26.36
CA GLN A 155 17.09 -30.66 27.53
C GLN A 155 17.33 -29.16 27.45
N ALA A 156 16.47 -28.50 28.19
CA ALA A 156 16.49 -27.11 28.66
C ALA A 156 17.72 -26.80 29.52
N VAL A 157 18.22 -25.59 29.40
CA VAL A 157 18.95 -24.90 30.46
C VAL A 157 18.50 -23.44 30.50
N GLU A 158 17.89 -23.03 31.60
CA GLU A 158 17.68 -21.67 32.08
C GLU A 158 19.02 -20.98 32.35
N ALA A 159 19.14 -19.72 31.94
CA ALA A 159 19.93 -18.76 32.69
C ALA A 159 19.48 -17.33 32.37
N SER A 160 18.90 -16.74 33.38
CA SER A 160 18.63 -15.31 33.55
C SER A 160 19.91 -14.49 33.48
N GLN A 161 19.86 -13.30 32.85
CA GLN A 161 20.57 -12.14 33.41
C GLN A 161 20.04 -10.82 32.83
N ASP A 162 19.60 -9.99 33.75
CA ASP A 162 19.28 -8.56 33.68
C ASP A 162 20.22 -7.73 32.79
N ARG A 163 19.65 -6.89 31.95
CA ARG A 163 20.25 -5.61 31.59
C ARG A 163 19.18 -4.52 31.55
N LYS A 164 19.17 -3.79 32.67
CA LYS A 164 18.52 -2.52 32.88
C LYS A 164 19.03 -1.49 31.84
N VAL A 165 18.23 -1.10 30.86
CA VAL A 165 18.49 0.08 30.05
C VAL A 165 17.57 1.17 30.55
N THR A 166 18.19 2.21 31.08
CA THR A 166 17.56 3.43 31.59
C THR A 166 16.89 4.17 30.42
N ALA A 167 15.58 4.24 30.45
CA ALA A 167 14.80 5.11 29.57
C ALA A 167 14.98 6.56 30.07
N ALA A 168 15.46 7.42 29.19
CA ALA A 168 15.36 8.85 29.40
C ALA A 168 13.93 9.26 29.03
N GLU A 169 13.16 9.58 30.04
CA GLU A 169 11.81 10.12 29.95
C GLU A 169 11.93 11.57 29.47
N THR A 170 11.55 11.81 28.21
CA THR A 170 11.27 13.16 27.74
C THR A 170 9.77 13.37 27.90
N GLU A 171 9.41 14.11 28.94
CA GLU A 171 8.03 14.54 29.20
C GLU A 171 7.52 15.38 28.02
N VAL A 172 6.53 14.84 27.29
CA VAL A 172 5.70 15.59 26.37
C VAL A 172 4.55 16.20 27.20
N PRO A 173 4.32 17.53 27.16
CA PRO A 173 3.25 18.14 27.97
C PRO A 173 1.89 17.61 27.48
N ALA A 174 1.16 17.01 28.37
CA ALA A 174 -0.22 16.55 28.15
C ALA A 174 -1.14 17.74 27.89
N GLY A 175 -1.54 17.91 26.62
CA GLY A 175 -2.64 18.80 26.24
C GLY A 175 -3.99 18.19 26.67
N LYS A 176 -4.95 19.03 27.04
CA LYS A 176 -6.31 18.62 27.39
C LYS A 176 -6.94 17.89 26.21
N PRO A 177 -7.63 16.73 26.43
CA PRO A 177 -8.32 16.04 25.34
C PRO A 177 -9.48 16.89 24.84
N MET A 178 -9.44 17.23 23.55
CA MET A 178 -10.65 17.63 22.83
C MET A 178 -11.43 16.34 22.50
N ASP A 179 -12.65 16.25 23.00
CA ASP A 179 -13.58 15.18 22.68
C ASP A 179 -14.04 15.28 21.21
N PHE A 180 -13.34 14.57 20.33
CA PHE A 180 -13.68 14.46 18.90
C PHE A 180 -14.73 13.38 18.60
N GLU A 181 -15.32 12.76 19.63
CA GLU A 181 -16.20 11.58 19.45
C GLU A 181 -17.60 11.87 18.89
N ASN A 182 -18.01 13.14 18.74
CA ASN A 182 -19.43 13.42 18.46
C ASN A 182 -19.67 14.49 17.40
N SER A 183 -18.90 14.56 16.34
CA SER A 183 -19.24 15.40 15.18
C SER A 183 -18.91 14.68 13.88
N ALA A 184 -19.95 14.40 13.09
CA ALA A 184 -19.82 14.03 11.68
C ALA A 184 -19.42 15.26 10.82
N LYS A 185 -18.53 16.12 11.34
CA LYS A 185 -18.01 17.27 10.63
C LYS A 185 -16.71 16.86 9.97
N GLU A 186 -16.65 17.08 8.67
CA GLU A 186 -15.41 17.12 7.90
C GLU A 186 -14.49 18.12 8.60
N LEU A 187 -13.28 17.66 8.95
CA LEU A 187 -12.23 18.51 9.50
C LEU A 187 -11.43 19.04 8.33
N ASP A 188 -11.53 20.35 8.09
CA ASP A 188 -10.85 21.03 7.00
C ASP A 188 -9.49 21.57 7.45
N PHE A 189 -8.50 21.44 6.59
CA PHE A 189 -7.14 21.91 6.81
C PHE A 189 -6.62 22.67 5.59
N GLU A 190 -5.60 23.49 5.81
CA GLU A 190 -4.88 24.17 4.75
C GLU A 190 -3.36 23.98 4.90
N LYS A 191 -2.69 23.74 3.80
CA LYS A 191 -1.24 23.74 3.72
C LYS A 191 -0.80 24.30 2.37
N GLU A 192 0.04 25.33 2.39
CA GLU A 192 0.60 25.97 1.17
C GLU A 192 -0.48 26.43 0.17
N GLY A 193 -1.63 26.93 0.67
CA GLY A 193 -2.75 27.38 -0.16
C GLY A 193 -3.63 26.27 -0.73
N ILE A 194 -3.37 25.01 -0.37
CA ILE A 194 -4.17 23.85 -0.76
C ILE A 194 -5.05 23.46 0.41
N THR A 195 -6.32 23.23 0.13
CA THR A 195 -7.28 22.75 1.13
C THR A 195 -7.30 21.21 1.16
N TYR A 196 -7.39 20.67 2.37
CA TYR A 196 -7.49 19.24 2.65
C TYR A 196 -8.65 18.99 3.61
N PHE A 197 -9.19 17.77 3.61
CA PHE A 197 -10.23 17.38 4.56
C PHE A 197 -10.05 15.92 5.00
N LEU A 198 -10.54 15.65 6.22
CA LEU A 198 -10.59 14.30 6.77
C LEU A 198 -12.01 13.78 6.71
N GLU A 199 -12.18 12.59 6.15
CA GLU A 199 -13.41 11.83 6.20
C GLU A 199 -13.25 10.65 7.15
N LYS A 200 -14.24 10.47 8.06
CA LYS A 200 -14.18 9.39 9.06
C LYS A 200 -14.40 8.04 8.41
N SER A 201 -13.55 7.06 8.72
CA SER A 201 -13.68 5.66 8.32
C SER A 201 -13.75 4.74 9.54
N ASP A 202 -14.08 3.46 9.36
CA ASP A 202 -14.17 2.48 10.44
C ASP A 202 -12.83 2.31 11.19
N SER A 203 -11.71 2.44 10.49
CA SER A 203 -10.36 2.26 11.04
C SER A 203 -9.65 3.56 11.44
N GLY A 204 -10.28 4.75 11.21
CA GLY A 204 -9.66 6.05 11.48
C GLY A 204 -10.20 7.15 10.59
N TYR A 205 -9.34 7.71 9.72
CA TYR A 205 -9.72 8.76 8.77
C TYR A 205 -9.07 8.51 7.41
N SER A 206 -9.80 8.87 6.36
CA SER A 206 -9.27 9.04 4.99
C SER A 206 -8.95 10.52 4.78
N PHE A 207 -7.77 10.85 4.28
CA PHE A 207 -7.28 12.21 4.13
C PHE A 207 -7.25 12.60 2.66
N PHE A 208 -8.07 13.57 2.29
CA PHE A 208 -8.27 14.01 0.92
C PHE A 208 -7.68 15.39 0.68
N GLN A 209 -7.24 15.62 -0.55
CA GLN A 209 -7.02 16.96 -1.08
C GLN A 209 -8.32 17.46 -1.71
N GLN A 210 -8.64 18.73 -1.60
CA GLN A 210 -9.83 19.32 -2.22
C GLN A 210 -9.85 19.01 -3.73
N ASN A 211 -11.02 18.63 -4.24
CA ASN A 211 -11.27 18.18 -5.62
C ASN A 211 -10.64 16.83 -6.00
N SER A 212 -10.18 16.04 -5.03
CA SER A 212 -9.75 14.66 -5.26
C SER A 212 -10.86 13.69 -4.85
N GLU A 213 -11.19 12.73 -5.69
CA GLU A 213 -12.14 11.66 -5.36
C GLU A 213 -11.48 10.53 -4.54
N GLU A 214 -10.15 10.50 -4.50
CA GLU A 214 -9.41 9.49 -3.75
C GLU A 214 -8.60 10.12 -2.62
N PRO A 215 -8.52 9.44 -1.46
CA PRO A 215 -7.67 9.89 -0.36
C PRO A 215 -6.20 9.80 -0.77
N PHE A 216 -5.43 10.84 -0.54
CA PHE A 216 -3.98 10.79 -0.74
C PHE A 216 -3.25 10.14 0.44
N ALA A 217 -3.91 9.99 1.59
CA ALA A 217 -3.39 9.28 2.76
C ALA A 217 -4.52 8.69 3.61
N VAL A 218 -4.16 7.71 4.43
CA VAL A 218 -5.03 7.10 5.44
C VAL A 218 -4.39 7.30 6.82
N LEU A 219 -5.21 7.65 7.82
CA LEU A 219 -4.84 7.74 9.22
C LEU A 219 -5.54 6.62 9.98
N ALA A 220 -4.85 5.50 10.19
CA ALA A 220 -5.38 4.38 10.97
C ALA A 220 -5.18 4.62 12.47
N LYS A 221 -6.20 4.31 13.29
CA LYS A 221 -6.08 4.40 14.75
C LYS A 221 -4.89 3.59 15.25
N SER A 222 -4.00 4.23 16.00
CA SER A 222 -2.93 3.53 16.72
C SER A 222 -3.43 3.05 18.09
N GLY A 223 -2.66 2.20 18.76
CA GLY A 223 -2.99 1.81 20.14
C GLY A 223 -2.81 2.92 21.19
N GLY A 224 -2.27 4.08 20.82
CA GLY A 224 -2.15 5.29 21.65
C GLY A 224 -3.39 6.17 21.54
N LYS A 225 -3.70 6.93 22.60
CA LYS A 225 -4.97 7.67 22.72
C LYS A 225 -5.17 8.76 21.67
N ASP A 226 -4.13 9.42 21.17
CA ASP A 226 -4.29 10.63 20.33
C ASP A 226 -3.36 10.62 19.11
N SER A 227 -2.97 9.43 18.64
CA SER A 227 -2.10 9.28 17.50
C SER A 227 -2.63 8.28 16.48
N PHE A 228 -2.29 8.49 15.22
CA PHE A 228 -2.67 7.67 14.09
C PHE A 228 -1.42 7.18 13.37
N ILE A 229 -1.50 6.00 12.79
CA ILE A 229 -0.53 5.55 11.79
C ILE A 229 -0.90 6.25 10.50
N TYR A 230 -0.02 7.12 10.02
CA TYR A 230 -0.15 7.81 8.74
C TYR A 230 0.42 6.94 7.61
N LYS A 231 -0.35 6.74 6.56
CA LYS A 231 0.09 6.05 5.35
C LYS A 231 -0.38 6.82 4.12
N SER A 232 0.56 7.32 3.33
CA SER A 232 0.33 7.92 2.01
C SER A 232 0.93 7.03 0.92
N LEU A 233 0.81 7.46 -0.34
CA LEU A 233 1.43 6.78 -1.48
C LEU A 233 2.95 6.63 -1.35
N THR A 234 3.61 7.58 -0.68
CA THR A 234 5.08 7.70 -0.68
C THR A 234 5.71 7.58 0.70
N HIS A 235 4.94 7.77 1.77
CA HIS A 235 5.48 7.85 3.13
C HIS A 235 4.57 7.15 4.13
N GLN A 236 5.21 6.56 5.13
CA GLN A 236 4.55 6.03 6.32
C GLN A 236 5.14 6.70 7.55
N GLY A 237 4.30 7.02 8.54
CA GLY A 237 4.71 7.72 9.74
C GLY A 237 3.62 7.74 10.80
N ILE A 238 3.65 8.75 11.63
CA ILE A 238 2.62 9.03 12.64
C ILE A 238 1.93 10.34 12.34
N ALA A 239 0.66 10.44 12.70
CA ALA A 239 -0.10 11.68 12.67
C ALA A 239 -0.80 11.90 14.01
N TYR A 240 -0.95 13.15 14.41
CA TYR A 240 -1.67 13.53 15.62
C TYR A 240 -2.20 14.96 15.47
N PHE A 241 -3.18 15.31 16.32
CA PHE A 241 -3.67 16.68 16.41
C PHE A 241 -2.92 17.42 17.51
N ASP A 242 -2.42 18.61 17.20
CA ASP A 242 -1.81 19.48 18.21
C ASP A 242 -2.86 20.21 19.07
N GLN A 243 -2.41 21.07 20.01
CA GLN A 243 -3.29 21.80 20.93
C GLN A 243 -4.21 22.82 20.23
N GLU A 244 -3.84 23.22 19.02
CA GLU A 244 -4.58 24.18 18.19
C GLU A 244 -5.54 23.46 17.22
N GLY A 245 -5.51 22.13 17.21
CA GLY A 245 -6.31 21.28 16.33
C GLY A 245 -5.72 21.08 14.94
N ASN A 246 -4.47 21.51 14.70
CA ASN A 246 -3.79 21.26 13.45
C ASN A 246 -3.41 19.78 13.33
N LEU A 247 -3.45 19.25 12.12
CA LEU A 247 -2.97 17.90 11.86
C LEU A 247 -1.46 17.92 11.61
N VAL A 248 -0.71 17.31 12.50
CA VAL A 248 0.74 17.14 12.40
C VAL A 248 1.05 15.73 11.90
N VAL A 249 1.87 15.64 10.87
CA VAL A 249 2.34 14.36 10.28
C VAL A 249 3.85 14.31 10.36
N GLU A 250 4.38 13.26 10.95
CA GLU A 250 5.81 13.01 11.07
C GLU A 250 6.19 11.69 10.40
N TYR A 251 7.21 11.73 9.54
CA TYR A 251 7.72 10.55 8.86
C TYR A 251 9.23 10.67 8.61
N LEU A 252 9.87 9.59 8.21
CA LEU A 252 11.26 9.61 7.77
C LEU A 252 11.32 9.69 6.25
N ASP A 253 12.16 10.59 5.73
CA ASP A 253 12.42 10.66 4.30
C ASP A 253 13.30 9.48 3.82
N ALA A 254 13.57 9.42 2.51
CA ALA A 254 14.41 8.38 1.91
C ALA A 254 15.86 8.35 2.46
N THR A 255 16.29 9.41 3.17
CA THR A 255 17.60 9.51 3.81
C THR A 255 17.55 9.26 5.33
N ASN A 256 16.42 8.74 5.85
CA ASN A 256 16.14 8.53 7.28
C ASN A 256 16.18 9.83 8.12
N LYS A 257 15.91 10.97 7.53
CA LYS A 257 15.75 12.23 8.25
C LYS A 257 14.29 12.45 8.62
N PRO A 258 14.00 12.92 9.85
CA PRO A 258 12.64 13.23 10.25
C PRO A 258 12.13 14.46 9.47
N VAL A 259 10.92 14.32 8.95
CA VAL A 259 10.16 15.38 8.27
C VAL A 259 8.86 15.56 9.04
N THR A 260 8.54 16.82 9.35
CA THR A 260 7.28 17.19 9.99
C THR A 260 6.46 18.06 9.05
N LEU A 261 5.24 17.66 8.76
CA LEU A 261 4.25 18.42 8.01
C LEU A 261 3.15 18.90 8.95
N VAL A 262 2.78 20.16 8.88
CA VAL A 262 1.68 20.73 9.66
C VAL A 262 0.59 21.20 8.70
N TYR A 263 -0.61 20.68 8.87
CA TYR A 263 -1.82 21.09 8.16
C TYR A 263 -2.68 21.91 9.12
N ILE A 264 -2.83 23.17 8.83
CA ILE A 264 -3.49 24.15 9.70
C ILE A 264 -5.02 23.92 9.66
N ALA A 265 -5.62 23.73 10.83
CA ALA A 265 -7.07 23.60 10.94
C ALA A 265 -7.80 24.86 10.48
N ARG A 266 -8.79 24.72 9.63
CA ARG A 266 -9.70 25.81 9.25
C ARG A 266 -10.87 25.85 10.21
N ALA A 267 -11.08 26.99 10.86
CA ALA A 267 -12.30 27.21 11.63
C ALA A 267 -13.48 27.22 10.66
N ASN A 268 -14.43 26.29 10.84
CA ASN A 268 -15.68 26.31 10.11
C ASN A 268 -16.41 27.61 10.44
N GLN A 269 -16.57 28.49 9.43
CA GLN A 269 -17.43 29.67 9.52
C GLN A 269 -18.89 29.28 9.43
#